data_bc8bfbc9f5537bcc7f510903f11da2f2
#
_entry.id   bc8bfbc9f5537bcc7f510903f11da2f2
#
_cell.length_a   1.000
_cell.length_b   1.000
_cell.length_c   1.000
_cell.angle_alpha   90.00
_cell.angle_beta   90.00
_cell.angle_gamma   90.00
#
_symmetry.space_group_name_H-M   'P 1'
#
loop_
_entity.id
_entity.type
_entity.pdbx_description
1 polymer ?
#
loop_
_entity_poly.entity_id
_entity_poly.type
_entity_poly.pdbx_seq_one_letter_code
_entity_poly.pdbx_strand_id
1 'polypeptide(L)'
;LRILLLILLLAIAIFKLTLIPPALAAETSNGIKIFEANCASCHIGGGNILISEKTLKKEALSKYLKNYDLDSIQAIIYQVQNGKNAMPAFKDKLSPQEILEVAAYVFQNAEQGW
;
A
#
# COMPACT_ATOMS: atom_id res chain seq x y z
N LEU A 1 7.04 40.14 20.06
CA LEU A 1 7.84 38.94 19.79
C LEU A 1 7.02 37.64 19.93
N ARG A 2 6.25 37.50 21.03
CA ARG A 2 5.41 36.29 21.26
C ARG A 2 4.35 36.09 20.18
N ILE A 3 3.68 37.15 19.73
CA ILE A 3 2.66 37.13 18.67
C ILE A 3 3.28 36.75 17.34
N LEU A 4 4.45 37.30 17.01
CA LEU A 4 5.21 37.00 15.79
C LEU A 4 5.65 35.53 15.76
N LEU A 5 6.09 34.98 16.89
CA LEU A 5 6.43 33.54 17.02
C LEU A 5 5.22 32.65 16.84
N LEU A 6 4.08 33.00 17.40
CA LEU A 6 2.82 32.24 17.22
C LEU A 6 2.34 32.26 15.77
N ILE A 7 2.42 33.40 15.09
CA ILE A 7 2.07 33.54 13.67
C ILE A 7 3.02 32.69 12.82
N LEU A 8 4.32 32.71 13.11
CA LEU A 8 5.31 31.92 12.39
C LEU A 8 5.08 30.42 12.57
N LEU A 9 4.81 29.96 13.80
CA LEU A 9 4.52 28.55 14.10
C LEU A 9 3.23 28.10 13.41
N LEU A 10 2.20 28.95 13.39
CA LEU A 10 0.94 28.66 12.69
C LEU A 10 1.16 28.59 11.18
N ALA A 11 1.94 29.48 10.60
CA ALA A 11 2.28 29.48 9.18
C ALA A 11 3.05 28.23 8.78
N ILE A 12 4.00 27.78 9.61
CA ILE A 12 4.76 26.53 9.38
C ILE A 12 3.85 25.31 9.47
N ALA A 13 2.92 25.28 10.42
CA ALA A 13 1.96 24.18 10.57
C ALA A 13 1.02 24.09 9.36
N ILE A 14 0.50 25.22 8.88
CA ILE A 14 -0.36 25.27 7.69
C ILE A 14 0.43 24.86 6.44
N PHE A 15 1.67 25.34 6.30
CA PHE A 15 2.54 24.98 5.16
C PHE A 15 2.85 23.49 5.10
N LYS A 16 3.07 22.84 6.24
CA LYS A 16 3.26 21.38 6.29
C LYS A 16 2.00 20.60 5.94
N LEU A 17 0.82 21.11 6.27
CA LEU A 17 -0.45 20.47 5.95
C LEU A 17 -0.75 20.47 4.44
N THR A 18 -0.22 21.47 3.70
CA THR A 18 -0.40 21.58 2.24
C THR A 18 0.59 20.77 1.40
N LEU A 19 1.57 20.13 2.04
CA LEU A 19 2.61 19.35 1.35
C LEU A 19 2.24 17.88 1.10
N ILE A 20 1.03 17.44 1.48
CA ILE A 20 0.55 16.10 1.12
C ILE A 20 0.06 16.19 -0.33
N PRO A 21 0.76 15.56 -1.30
CA PRO A 21 0.35 15.64 -2.69
C PRO A 21 -1.02 14.95 -2.86
N PRO A 22 -2.00 15.59 -3.52
CA PRO A 22 -3.32 14.99 -3.79
C PRO A 22 -3.24 13.71 -4.62
N ALA A 23 -2.16 13.49 -5.35
CA ALA A 23 -1.88 12.28 -6.08
C ALA A 23 -1.82 11.02 -5.19
N LEU A 24 -1.22 11.10 -3.99
CA LEU A 24 -1.10 9.94 -3.10
C LEU A 24 -2.45 9.47 -2.56
N ALA A 25 -3.36 10.40 -2.26
CA ALA A 25 -4.71 10.08 -1.81
C ALA A 25 -5.58 9.48 -2.94
N ALA A 26 -5.40 9.95 -4.18
CA ALA A 26 -6.08 9.41 -5.36
C ALA A 26 -5.59 8.00 -5.71
N GLU A 27 -4.30 7.73 -5.63
CA GLU A 27 -3.71 6.39 -5.84
C GLU A 27 -4.26 5.38 -4.83
N THR A 28 -4.35 5.75 -3.56
CA THR A 28 -4.89 4.85 -2.52
C THR A 28 -6.37 4.54 -2.73
N SER A 29 -7.19 5.51 -3.13
CA SER A 29 -8.63 5.30 -3.34
C SER A 29 -8.92 4.37 -4.51
N ASN A 30 -8.12 4.41 -5.57
CA ASN A 30 -8.24 3.47 -6.69
C ASN A 30 -7.69 2.09 -6.31
N GLY A 31 -6.60 2.03 -5.55
CA GLY A 31 -6.03 0.80 -5.02
C GLY A 31 -7.03 -0.03 -4.20
N ILE A 32 -7.89 0.61 -3.40
CA ILE A 32 -8.98 -0.06 -2.68
C ILE A 32 -9.90 -0.79 -3.64
N LYS A 33 -10.37 -0.12 -4.69
CA LYS A 33 -11.30 -0.70 -5.69
C LYS A 33 -10.68 -1.88 -6.42
N ILE A 34 -9.40 -1.76 -6.79
CA ILE A 34 -8.65 -2.83 -7.45
C ILE A 34 -8.51 -4.03 -6.50
N PHE A 35 -8.17 -3.77 -5.24
CA PHE A 35 -8.04 -4.80 -4.22
C PHE A 35 -9.36 -5.56 -3.99
N GLU A 36 -10.45 -4.84 -3.81
CA GLU A 36 -11.78 -5.44 -3.62
C GLU A 36 -12.20 -6.32 -4.80
N ALA A 37 -11.92 -5.88 -6.02
CA ALA A 37 -12.31 -6.60 -7.24
C ALA A 37 -11.44 -7.83 -7.53
N ASN A 38 -10.15 -7.82 -7.17
CA ASN A 38 -9.19 -8.81 -7.65
C ASN A 38 -8.47 -9.61 -6.55
N CYS A 39 -8.42 -9.11 -5.34
CA CYS A 39 -7.54 -9.64 -4.27
C CYS A 39 -8.32 -10.09 -3.03
N ALA A 40 -9.38 -9.37 -2.67
CA ALA A 40 -10.09 -9.55 -1.42
C ALA A 40 -10.71 -10.95 -1.23
N SER A 41 -11.06 -11.66 -2.30
CA SER A 41 -11.59 -13.00 -2.20
C SER A 41 -10.64 -13.98 -1.51
N CYS A 42 -9.34 -13.83 -1.71
CA CYS A 42 -8.30 -14.62 -1.03
C CYS A 42 -7.65 -13.88 0.15
N HIS A 43 -7.60 -12.55 0.09
CA HIS A 43 -6.92 -11.68 1.07
C HIS A 43 -7.89 -10.81 1.89
N ILE A 44 -9.06 -11.33 2.21
CA ILE A 44 -10.05 -10.60 3.01
C ILE A 44 -9.45 -10.12 4.34
N GLY A 45 -9.63 -8.84 4.64
CA GLY A 45 -9.08 -8.21 5.85
C GLY A 45 -7.56 -8.30 5.98
N GLY A 46 -6.83 -8.39 4.85
CA GLY A 46 -5.38 -8.57 4.83
C GLY A 46 -4.91 -9.97 5.18
N GLY A 47 -5.83 -10.95 5.23
CA GLY A 47 -5.52 -12.34 5.52
C GLY A 47 -5.04 -13.13 4.30
N ASN A 48 -5.08 -14.45 4.45
CA ASN A 48 -4.86 -15.41 3.38
C ASN A 48 -5.69 -16.66 3.69
N ILE A 49 -6.67 -16.96 2.84
CA ILE A 49 -7.59 -18.08 3.07
C ILE A 49 -6.96 -19.46 2.81
N LEU A 50 -5.85 -19.53 2.05
CA LEU A 50 -5.19 -20.78 1.69
C LEU A 50 -4.03 -21.13 2.64
N ILE A 51 -3.25 -20.13 3.03
CA ILE A 51 -2.07 -20.29 3.91
C ILE A 51 -2.15 -19.22 4.99
N SER A 52 -2.71 -19.57 6.13
CA SER A 52 -3.11 -18.63 7.18
C SER A 52 -1.97 -17.77 7.74
N GLU A 53 -0.73 -18.24 7.71
CA GLU A 53 0.44 -17.48 8.17
C GLU A 53 0.99 -16.50 7.12
N LYS A 54 0.65 -16.66 5.83
CA LYS A 54 1.09 -15.78 4.75
C LYS A 54 0.09 -14.65 4.50
N THR A 55 -0.14 -13.86 5.52
CA THR A 55 -1.04 -12.70 5.46
C THR A 55 -0.38 -11.51 4.75
N LEU A 56 -1.14 -10.43 4.55
CA LEU A 56 -0.63 -9.13 4.06
C LEU A 56 -0.21 -8.20 5.22
N LYS A 57 -0.09 -8.71 6.43
CA LYS A 57 0.47 -7.96 7.55
C LYS A 57 1.97 -7.78 7.35
N LYS A 58 2.52 -6.66 7.85
CA LYS A 58 3.93 -6.29 7.69
C LYS A 58 4.89 -7.42 8.07
N GLU A 59 4.65 -8.08 9.20
CA GLU A 59 5.51 -9.15 9.70
C GLU A 59 5.53 -10.36 8.75
N ALA A 60 4.40 -10.72 8.17
CA ALA A 60 4.31 -11.81 7.21
C ALA A 60 4.94 -11.43 5.85
N LEU A 61 4.72 -10.20 5.39
CA LEU A 61 5.36 -9.69 4.17
C LEU A 61 6.89 -9.67 4.31
N SER A 62 7.41 -9.16 5.42
CA SER A 62 8.84 -9.17 5.71
C SER A 62 9.42 -10.58 5.75
N LYS A 63 8.69 -11.54 6.32
CA LYS A 63 9.14 -12.93 6.45
C LYS A 63 9.08 -13.74 5.15
N TYR A 64 8.03 -13.56 4.36
CA TYR A 64 7.72 -14.47 3.23
C TYR A 64 7.89 -13.83 1.86
N LEU A 65 7.86 -12.50 1.74
CA LEU A 65 7.99 -11.81 0.47
C LEU A 65 9.44 -11.39 0.23
N LYS A 66 10.05 -11.98 -0.82
CA LYS A 66 11.44 -11.70 -1.16
C LYS A 66 11.67 -10.20 -1.41
N ASN A 67 12.72 -9.65 -0.82
CA ASN A 67 13.14 -8.25 -0.94
C ASN A 67 12.18 -7.22 -0.31
N TYR A 68 11.18 -7.62 0.46
CA TYR A 68 10.24 -6.69 1.08
C TYR A 68 10.95 -5.64 1.95
N ASP A 69 11.94 -6.04 2.75
CA ASP A 69 12.67 -5.12 3.63
C ASP A 69 13.66 -4.19 2.89
N LEU A 70 13.97 -4.49 1.62
CA LEU A 70 14.83 -3.65 0.77
C LEU A 70 14.02 -2.59 0.02
N ASP A 71 12.91 -3.00 -0.59
CA ASP A 71 11.97 -2.14 -1.30
C ASP A 71 10.57 -2.77 -1.25
N SER A 72 9.79 -2.37 -0.26
CA SER A 72 8.50 -2.99 0.06
C SER A 72 7.50 -2.89 -1.09
N ILE A 73 7.39 -1.72 -1.72
CA ILE A 73 6.42 -1.51 -2.81
C ILE A 73 6.82 -2.31 -4.05
N GLN A 74 8.09 -2.30 -4.42
CA GLN A 74 8.57 -3.08 -5.58
C GLN A 74 8.44 -4.58 -5.35
N ALA A 75 8.65 -5.06 -4.13
CA ALA A 75 8.45 -6.46 -3.77
C ALA A 75 6.98 -6.87 -3.94
N ILE A 76 6.03 -6.03 -3.51
CA ILE A 76 4.59 -6.26 -3.71
C ILE A 76 4.23 -6.21 -5.19
N ILE A 77 4.72 -5.22 -5.94
CA ILE A 77 4.51 -5.10 -7.40
C ILE A 77 4.96 -6.38 -8.10
N TYR A 78 6.17 -6.84 -7.80
CA TYR A 78 6.71 -8.06 -8.40
C TYR A 78 5.83 -9.28 -8.13
N GLN A 79 5.36 -9.45 -6.88
CA GLN A 79 4.47 -10.54 -6.50
C GLN A 79 3.13 -10.49 -7.23
N VAL A 80 2.53 -9.31 -7.33
CA VAL A 80 1.26 -9.11 -8.04
C VAL A 80 1.41 -9.38 -9.54
N GLN A 81 2.49 -8.90 -10.14
CA GLN A 81 2.76 -9.12 -11.57
C GLN A 81 2.91 -10.59 -11.92
N ASN A 82 3.64 -11.33 -11.12
CA ASN A 82 4.08 -12.69 -11.45
C ASN A 82 3.26 -13.79 -10.77
N GLY A 83 2.56 -13.47 -9.68
CA GLY A 83 1.88 -14.47 -8.86
C GLY A 83 2.85 -15.46 -8.20
N LYS A 84 2.29 -16.42 -7.49
CA LYS A 84 3.05 -17.54 -6.92
C LYS A 84 2.08 -18.63 -6.49
N ASN A 85 2.32 -19.88 -6.92
CA ASN A 85 1.46 -21.03 -6.60
C ASN A 85 -0.02 -20.74 -6.95
N ALA A 86 -0.93 -20.76 -5.99
CA ALA A 86 -2.36 -20.49 -6.19
C ALA A 86 -2.68 -19.00 -6.44
N MET A 87 -1.77 -18.07 -6.12
CA MET A 87 -1.94 -16.66 -6.45
C MET A 87 -1.68 -16.42 -7.94
N PRO A 88 -2.67 -15.97 -8.72
CA PRO A 88 -2.49 -15.73 -10.15
C PRO A 88 -1.59 -14.52 -10.42
N ALA A 89 -0.99 -14.49 -11.61
CA ALA A 89 -0.26 -13.35 -12.14
C ALA A 89 -1.23 -12.30 -12.70
N PHE A 90 -1.00 -11.02 -12.41
CA PHE A 90 -1.88 -9.93 -12.83
C PHE A 90 -1.30 -9.03 -13.91
N LYS A 91 -0.06 -9.25 -14.36
CA LYS A 91 0.59 -8.41 -15.39
C LYS A 91 -0.19 -8.26 -16.70
N ASP A 92 -0.98 -9.27 -17.04
CA ASP A 92 -1.80 -9.28 -18.26
C ASP A 92 -3.29 -8.92 -17.99
N LYS A 93 -3.64 -8.68 -16.72
CA LYS A 93 -5.02 -8.37 -16.28
C LYS A 93 -5.17 -6.93 -15.79
N LEU A 94 -4.12 -6.39 -15.19
CA LEU A 94 -4.06 -5.04 -14.66
C LEU A 94 -2.94 -4.26 -15.35
N SER A 95 -3.17 -2.97 -15.59
CA SER A 95 -2.13 -2.07 -16.11
C SER A 95 -1.01 -1.88 -15.08
N PRO A 96 0.20 -1.46 -15.51
CA PRO A 96 1.28 -1.12 -14.58
C PRO A 96 0.87 -0.08 -13.52
N GLN A 97 0.04 0.89 -13.89
CA GLN A 97 -0.48 1.90 -12.97
C GLN A 97 -1.42 1.29 -11.93
N GLU A 98 -2.35 0.42 -12.34
CA GLU A 98 -3.25 -0.29 -11.42
C GLU A 98 -2.50 -1.20 -10.46
N ILE A 99 -1.45 -1.87 -10.93
CA ILE A 99 -0.57 -2.70 -10.06
C ILE A 99 0.15 -1.82 -9.03
N LEU A 100 0.66 -0.66 -9.43
CA LEU A 100 1.28 0.29 -8.50
C LEU A 100 0.28 0.78 -7.45
N GLU A 101 -0.93 1.12 -7.86
CA GLU A 101 -1.99 1.61 -6.96
C GLU A 101 -2.43 0.56 -5.93
N VAL A 102 -2.63 -0.68 -6.34
CA VAL A 102 -2.98 -1.75 -5.41
C VAL A 102 -1.80 -2.14 -4.51
N ALA A 103 -0.58 -2.11 -5.01
CA ALA A 103 0.62 -2.34 -4.20
C ALA A 103 0.80 -1.25 -3.12
N ALA A 104 0.56 0.02 -3.47
CA ALA A 104 0.58 1.13 -2.52
C ALA A 104 -0.51 0.97 -1.44
N TYR A 105 -1.70 0.55 -1.82
CA TYR A 105 -2.79 0.25 -0.89
C TYR A 105 -2.42 -0.87 0.10
N VAL A 106 -1.89 -1.98 -0.40
CA VAL A 106 -1.43 -3.10 0.45
C VAL A 106 -0.31 -2.66 1.39
N PHE A 107 0.68 -1.94 0.89
CA PHE A 107 1.77 -1.40 1.70
C PHE A 107 1.27 -0.50 2.81
N GLN A 108 0.38 0.44 2.51
CA GLN A 108 -0.19 1.36 3.49
C GLN A 108 -0.93 0.62 4.61
N ASN A 109 -1.75 -0.37 4.27
CA ASN A 109 -2.46 -1.18 5.27
C ASN A 109 -1.49 -2.06 6.08
N ALA A 110 -0.45 -2.60 5.47
CA ALA A 110 0.58 -3.33 6.20
C ALA A 110 1.30 -2.46 7.25
N GLU A 111 1.54 -1.18 6.95
CA GLU A 111 2.18 -0.24 7.89
C GLU A 111 1.22 0.27 8.98
N GLN A 112 -0.05 0.47 8.66
CA GLN A 112 -1.05 1.03 9.59
C GLN A 112 -1.82 -0.05 10.37
N GLY A 113 -1.81 -1.28 9.89
CA GLY A 113 -2.65 -2.38 10.35
C GLY A 113 -3.90 -2.57 9.47
N TRP A 114 -4.28 -3.81 9.29
CA TRP A 114 -5.46 -4.23 8.53
C TRP A 114 -6.70 -4.21 9.42
#